data_737df93443de0c432db5e1caa28b230a
#
_entry.id   737df93443de0c432db5e1caa28b230a
#
_cell.length_a   1.000
_cell.length_b   1.000
_cell.length_c   1.000
_cell.angle_alpha   90.00
_cell.angle_beta   90.00
_cell.angle_gamma   90.00
#
_symmetry.space_group_name_H-M   'P 1'
#
loop_
_entity.id
_entity.type
_entity.pdbx_description
1 polymer ?
#
loop_
_entity_poly.entity_id
_entity_poly.type
_entity_poly.pdbx_seq_one_letter_code
_entity_poly.pdbx_strand_id
1 'polypeptide(L)'
;MARYIFITGGVVSSLGKGLASAALGALLQARGYSVRLRKLDPYLNVDPGTMSPFEHGEVFVTDDGAETDLDLGHYERFTGVSARKTDSISSGRVYSTVLEKERRGDYLGKTIQVIPHVTNEIKDFLAIGEDEVDFMLCEIGGTVGDIEGLPFFEAIRQFSHDKPRGQCIFMHLTLLPYLAASGELKTKPTQHSVKELQSIGIAPDILVCRSEHPIPEKEREKIGLFCNVRKEAVVAAYDLKSIYEAPLAYHAQGLDQAVLDAFQISPAPKPDLTIWNDVYDRIHNPEGEVKVAIVGKYTQLGDAYKSIAEALTHGGMANRVRVKIEWVDAEVFEKSEDVATLLEGFHAILVPGGFGERGTEGKIRAAQYAREHKVPYLGICLGMQMAVIEAARNVAGLKTAGSEEFDHESGKKRFEPVVYHLKEWVQGNHKVERKVGDDKGGTMRLGAYDATLTEGSKVAEVYGTTAIDERHRHRYEVDIAYREQLEEAGMTFSGMSPDGKLPEIVEWPDHPWFIGVQFHPELKSKPFKPHPLFEGFVKAAKDMSRLV
;
A
#
# COMPACT_ATOMS: atom_id res chain seq x y z
N MET A 1 20.38 -20.69 -0.01
CA MET A 1 20.75 -19.30 0.37
C MET A 1 20.38 -18.34 -0.75
N ALA A 2 19.63 -17.29 -0.42
CA ALA A 2 19.24 -16.26 -1.38
C ALA A 2 20.43 -15.46 -1.94
N ARG A 3 20.25 -14.93 -3.14
CA ARG A 3 21.06 -13.84 -3.70
C ARG A 3 20.45 -12.52 -3.28
N TYR A 4 21.28 -11.58 -2.84
CA TYR A 4 20.81 -10.28 -2.32
C TYR A 4 21.00 -9.16 -3.35
N ILE A 5 19.96 -8.39 -3.57
CA ILE A 5 19.99 -7.18 -4.38
C ILE A 5 19.68 -6.01 -3.44
N PHE A 6 20.69 -5.21 -3.12
CA PHE A 6 20.51 -4.00 -2.32
C PHE A 6 20.18 -2.84 -3.24
N ILE A 7 19.00 -2.25 -3.02
CA ILE A 7 18.48 -1.14 -3.84
C ILE A 7 18.63 0.16 -3.04
N THR A 8 19.44 1.06 -3.57
CA THR A 8 19.76 2.36 -2.96
C THR A 8 19.39 3.49 -3.90
N GLY A 9 19.25 4.70 -3.40
CA GLY A 9 18.96 5.86 -4.23
C GLY A 9 19.76 7.09 -3.84
N GLY A 10 19.90 7.99 -4.77
CA GLY A 10 20.61 9.24 -4.57
C GLY A 10 20.06 10.39 -5.42
N VAL A 11 20.59 11.60 -5.20
CA VAL A 11 20.21 12.87 -5.83
C VAL A 11 18.95 13.48 -5.20
N VAL A 12 17.80 12.78 -5.24
CA VAL A 12 16.52 13.26 -4.68
C VAL A 12 15.69 12.08 -4.15
N SER A 13 14.74 12.37 -3.28
CA SER A 13 13.69 11.43 -2.86
C SER A 13 12.72 11.15 -4.01
N SER A 14 11.84 10.17 -3.83
CA SER A 14 10.77 9.81 -4.79
C SER A 14 11.26 9.48 -6.20
N LEU A 15 12.46 8.93 -6.33
CA LEU A 15 13.02 8.44 -7.61
C LEU A 15 12.30 7.21 -8.15
N GLY A 16 11.45 6.57 -7.33
CA GLY A 16 10.74 5.34 -7.69
C GLY A 16 11.51 4.06 -7.34
N LYS A 17 12.28 4.06 -6.24
CA LYS A 17 12.95 2.84 -5.73
C LYS A 17 11.95 1.70 -5.52
N GLY A 18 10.82 1.97 -4.82
CA GLY A 18 9.78 0.98 -4.57
C GLY A 18 9.23 0.35 -5.85
N LEU A 19 8.93 1.19 -6.84
CA LEU A 19 8.46 0.72 -8.15
C LEU A 19 9.52 -0.11 -8.89
N ALA A 20 10.77 0.35 -8.90
CA ALA A 20 11.87 -0.38 -9.55
C ALA A 20 12.13 -1.73 -8.87
N SER A 21 12.07 -1.76 -7.52
CA SER A 21 12.19 -2.98 -6.72
C SER A 21 11.07 -3.97 -7.04
N ALA A 22 9.83 -3.49 -7.04
CA ALA A 22 8.64 -4.29 -7.33
C ALA A 22 8.67 -4.87 -8.77
N ALA A 23 8.98 -4.01 -9.76
CA ALA A 23 9.07 -4.41 -11.15
C ALA A 23 10.21 -5.43 -11.40
N LEU A 24 11.38 -5.23 -10.78
CA LEU A 24 12.47 -6.21 -10.84
C LEU A 24 12.07 -7.54 -10.19
N GLY A 25 11.40 -7.50 -9.03
CA GLY A 25 10.86 -8.70 -8.39
C GLY A 25 9.95 -9.49 -9.33
N ALA A 26 9.02 -8.80 -9.99
CA ALA A 26 8.12 -9.38 -10.99
C ALA A 26 8.86 -9.98 -12.19
N LEU A 27 9.91 -9.31 -12.68
CA LEU A 27 10.73 -9.79 -13.79
C LEU A 27 11.54 -11.04 -13.42
N LEU A 28 12.08 -11.11 -12.20
CA LEU A 28 12.77 -12.31 -11.72
C LEU A 28 11.80 -13.48 -11.57
N GLN A 29 10.56 -13.24 -11.12
CA GLN A 29 9.50 -14.25 -11.10
C GLN A 29 9.12 -14.71 -12.51
N ALA A 30 9.01 -13.79 -13.48
CA ALA A 30 8.77 -14.13 -14.87
C ALA A 30 9.87 -15.04 -15.47
N ARG A 31 11.08 -14.99 -14.90
CA ARG A 31 12.19 -15.90 -15.24
C ARG A 31 12.21 -17.21 -14.42
N GLY A 32 11.20 -17.41 -13.55
CA GLY A 32 11.02 -18.64 -12.79
C GLY A 32 11.70 -18.65 -11.41
N TYR A 33 12.18 -17.52 -10.90
CA TYR A 33 12.81 -17.42 -9.59
C TYR A 33 11.79 -17.03 -8.51
N SER A 34 11.98 -17.56 -7.32
CA SER A 34 11.27 -17.09 -6.11
C SER A 34 11.93 -15.83 -5.56
N VAL A 35 11.08 -14.85 -5.16
CA VAL A 35 11.56 -13.55 -4.69
C VAL A 35 10.89 -13.14 -3.39
N ARG A 36 11.58 -12.34 -2.59
CA ARG A 36 11.03 -11.58 -1.46
C ARG A 36 11.63 -10.18 -1.45
N LEU A 37 10.78 -9.21 -1.16
CA LEU A 37 11.17 -7.80 -1.08
C LEU A 37 11.13 -7.33 0.37
N ARG A 38 12.09 -6.45 0.73
CA ARG A 38 12.21 -5.85 2.05
C ARG A 38 12.43 -4.37 1.97
N LYS A 39 11.85 -3.67 2.94
CA LYS A 39 11.99 -2.23 3.13
C LYS A 39 12.75 -1.93 4.41
N LEU A 40 13.77 -1.08 4.31
CA LEU A 40 14.55 -0.58 5.43
C LEU A 40 14.41 0.94 5.45
N ASP A 41 13.67 1.47 6.43
CA ASP A 41 13.33 2.89 6.51
C ASP A 41 14.16 3.62 7.57
N PRO A 42 14.86 4.71 7.20
CA PRO A 42 15.79 5.38 8.09
C PRO A 42 15.14 6.28 9.16
N TYR A 43 13.82 6.47 9.13
CA TYR A 43 13.15 7.31 10.14
C TYR A 43 13.13 6.66 11.53
N LEU A 44 13.02 7.51 12.59
CA LEU A 44 13.04 7.09 14.00
C LEU A 44 11.68 6.67 14.54
N ASN A 45 10.60 6.77 13.78
CA ASN A 45 9.32 6.18 14.17
C ASN A 45 9.46 4.65 14.23
N VAL A 46 8.83 4.02 15.22
CA VAL A 46 8.87 2.54 15.35
C VAL A 46 8.17 1.89 14.16
N ASP A 47 7.03 2.47 13.76
CA ASP A 47 6.28 2.15 12.56
C ASP A 47 5.55 3.41 12.04
N PRO A 48 4.95 3.40 10.84
CA PRO A 48 4.23 4.53 10.29
C PRO A 48 2.81 4.72 10.84
N GLY A 49 2.31 3.84 11.72
CA GLY A 49 0.91 3.82 12.16
C GLY A 49 0.39 5.09 12.81
N THR A 50 1.28 5.88 13.42
CA THR A 50 0.96 7.18 14.04
C THR A 50 1.36 8.39 13.18
N MET A 51 1.96 8.16 12.02
CA MET A 51 2.40 9.24 11.12
C MET A 51 1.22 9.86 10.39
N SER A 52 1.36 11.14 10.07
CA SER A 52 0.35 11.83 9.26
C SER A 52 0.40 11.35 7.81
N PRO A 53 -0.75 11.08 7.16
CA PRO A 53 -0.78 10.77 5.73
C PRO A 53 -0.19 11.88 4.84
N PHE A 54 -0.14 13.13 5.34
CA PHE A 54 0.51 14.25 4.64
C PHE A 54 2.03 14.12 4.56
N GLU A 55 2.64 13.50 5.56
CA GLU A 55 4.09 13.33 5.65
C GLU A 55 4.57 12.01 5.03
N HIS A 56 3.77 10.95 5.17
CA HIS A 56 4.21 9.58 4.88
C HIS A 56 3.40 8.88 3.77
N GLY A 57 2.23 9.41 3.42
CA GLY A 57 1.28 8.72 2.55
C GLY A 57 0.45 7.67 3.29
N GLU A 58 -0.03 6.70 2.55
CA GLU A 58 -0.85 5.59 3.08
C GLU A 58 -0.04 4.67 4.01
N VAL A 59 -0.66 4.24 5.09
CA VAL A 59 -0.13 3.14 5.92
C VAL A 59 -0.65 1.82 5.37
N PHE A 60 0.26 1.00 4.85
CA PHE A 60 -0.07 -0.33 4.34
C PHE A 60 -0.03 -1.36 5.48
N VAL A 61 -1.01 -2.27 5.53
CA VAL A 61 -1.11 -3.30 6.58
C VAL A 61 -0.93 -4.69 5.98
N THR A 62 -0.04 -5.48 6.60
CA THR A 62 0.21 -6.87 6.21
C THR A 62 -0.80 -7.84 6.83
N ASP A 63 -0.88 -9.09 6.32
CA ASP A 63 -1.78 -10.11 6.87
C ASP A 63 -1.49 -10.41 8.35
N ASP A 64 -0.23 -10.40 8.77
CA ASP A 64 0.21 -10.61 10.14
C ASP A 64 0.17 -9.34 11.03
N GLY A 65 -0.43 -8.24 10.53
CA GLY A 65 -0.77 -7.05 11.29
C GLY A 65 0.40 -6.08 11.53
N ALA A 66 1.35 -5.98 10.62
CA ALA A 66 2.31 -4.88 10.61
C ALA A 66 1.74 -3.65 9.91
N GLU A 67 1.91 -2.48 10.51
CA GLU A 67 1.77 -1.18 9.86
C GLU A 67 3.09 -0.83 9.17
N THR A 68 3.06 -0.58 7.86
CA THR A 68 4.26 -0.44 7.05
C THR A 68 4.15 0.70 6.05
N ASP A 69 5.28 1.03 5.41
CA ASP A 69 5.33 1.96 4.30
C ASP A 69 4.50 1.48 3.09
N LEU A 70 3.98 2.41 2.30
CA LEU A 70 3.18 2.16 1.10
C LEU A 70 3.92 1.33 0.03
N ASP A 71 5.27 1.31 0.06
CA ASP A 71 6.07 0.53 -0.88
C ASP A 71 5.79 -0.98 -0.78
N LEU A 72 5.44 -1.48 0.42
CA LEU A 72 5.06 -2.89 0.57
C LEU A 72 3.81 -3.24 -0.25
N GLY A 73 2.89 -2.28 -0.40
CA GLY A 73 1.76 -2.41 -1.31
C GLY A 73 2.20 -2.58 -2.76
N HIS A 74 3.20 -1.81 -3.21
CA HIS A 74 3.78 -2.02 -4.55
C HIS A 74 4.40 -3.41 -4.68
N TYR A 75 5.15 -3.87 -3.66
CA TYR A 75 5.78 -5.20 -3.69
C TYR A 75 4.73 -6.30 -3.86
N GLU A 76 3.65 -6.27 -3.07
CA GLU A 76 2.57 -7.25 -3.18
C GLU A 76 1.82 -7.18 -4.51
N ARG A 77 1.51 -5.97 -4.99
CA ARG A 77 0.79 -5.80 -6.26
C ARG A 77 1.54 -6.34 -7.46
N PHE A 78 2.88 -6.22 -7.46
CA PHE A 78 3.70 -6.67 -8.58
C PHE A 78 4.08 -8.15 -8.50
N THR A 79 4.42 -8.65 -7.31
CA THR A 79 4.93 -10.02 -7.15
C THR A 79 3.84 -11.03 -6.78
N GLY A 80 2.70 -10.57 -6.28
CA GLY A 80 1.68 -11.45 -5.72
C GLY A 80 2.04 -12.08 -4.37
N VAL A 81 3.27 -11.86 -3.87
CA VAL A 81 3.75 -12.39 -2.59
C VAL A 81 3.29 -11.49 -1.46
N SER A 82 2.56 -12.05 -0.48
CA SER A 82 2.15 -11.30 0.71
C SER A 82 3.35 -10.92 1.57
N ALA A 83 3.42 -9.64 1.93
CA ALA A 83 4.43 -9.12 2.84
C ALA A 83 4.15 -9.54 4.28
N ARG A 84 5.21 -9.61 5.09
CA ARG A 84 5.18 -10.01 6.51
C ARG A 84 5.82 -8.91 7.37
N LYS A 85 5.61 -8.98 8.69
CA LYS A 85 6.30 -8.13 9.68
C LYS A 85 7.82 -8.12 9.52
N THR A 86 8.37 -9.23 8.98
CA THR A 86 9.79 -9.40 8.73
C THR A 86 10.25 -8.79 7.40
N ASP A 87 9.38 -8.13 6.66
CA ASP A 87 9.72 -7.51 5.37
C ASP A 87 9.85 -5.98 5.46
N SER A 88 9.62 -5.40 6.65
CA SER A 88 9.84 -3.97 6.91
C SER A 88 10.49 -3.74 8.26
N ILE A 89 11.45 -2.84 8.31
CA ILE A 89 12.09 -2.38 9.55
C ILE A 89 12.43 -0.90 9.46
N SER A 90 12.16 -0.15 10.54
CA SER A 90 12.57 1.24 10.70
C SER A 90 13.80 1.37 11.59
N SER A 91 14.53 2.49 11.50
CA SER A 91 15.59 2.82 12.47
C SER A 91 15.03 2.81 13.89
N GLY A 92 13.83 3.38 14.11
CA GLY A 92 13.22 3.40 15.44
C GLY A 92 13.06 2.01 16.02
N ARG A 93 12.57 1.05 15.25
CA ARG A 93 12.44 -0.35 15.68
C ARG A 93 13.78 -1.01 15.97
N VAL A 94 14.81 -0.77 15.12
CA VAL A 94 16.18 -1.28 15.36
C VAL A 94 16.74 -0.76 16.67
N TYR A 95 16.68 0.56 16.88
CA TYR A 95 17.19 1.18 18.12
C TYR A 95 16.41 0.74 19.35
N SER A 96 15.08 0.63 19.30
CA SER A 96 14.27 0.10 20.41
C SER A 96 14.72 -1.31 20.77
N THR A 97 14.90 -2.19 19.79
CA THR A 97 15.35 -3.57 20.03
C THR A 97 16.73 -3.61 20.69
N VAL A 98 17.68 -2.79 20.23
CA VAL A 98 19.03 -2.71 20.82
C VAL A 98 18.98 -2.19 22.24
N LEU A 99 18.19 -1.15 22.53
CA LEU A 99 18.04 -0.59 23.86
C LEU A 99 17.32 -1.56 24.82
N GLU A 100 16.32 -2.28 24.36
CA GLU A 100 15.65 -3.33 25.15
C GLU A 100 16.60 -4.48 25.51
N LYS A 101 17.44 -4.94 24.55
CA LYS A 101 18.48 -5.94 24.78
C LYS A 101 19.50 -5.44 25.82
N GLU A 102 19.90 -4.16 25.73
CA GLU A 102 20.81 -3.55 26.72
C GLU A 102 20.19 -3.58 28.13
N ARG A 103 18.94 -3.13 28.27
CA ARG A 103 18.23 -3.10 29.56
C ARG A 103 18.02 -4.48 30.18
N ARG A 104 17.83 -5.51 29.38
CA ARG A 104 17.77 -6.90 29.85
C ARG A 104 19.13 -7.49 30.23
N GLY A 105 20.24 -6.81 29.90
CA GLY A 105 21.60 -7.28 30.16
C GLY A 105 22.16 -8.28 29.14
N ASP A 106 21.55 -8.39 27.98
CA ASP A 106 21.93 -9.35 26.92
C ASP A 106 23.36 -9.12 26.41
N TYR A 107 23.89 -7.89 26.57
CA TYR A 107 25.24 -7.53 26.16
C TYR A 107 26.31 -7.68 27.27
N LEU A 108 25.96 -8.22 28.42
CA LEU A 108 26.88 -8.56 29.51
C LEU A 108 27.79 -7.39 29.95
N GLY A 109 27.23 -6.18 30.03
CA GLY A 109 27.93 -4.98 30.49
C GLY A 109 28.89 -4.33 29.47
N LYS A 110 28.86 -4.75 28.22
CA LYS A 110 29.63 -4.09 27.14
C LYS A 110 29.10 -2.69 26.86
N THR A 111 29.98 -1.81 26.40
CA THR A 111 29.59 -0.51 25.84
C THR A 111 28.88 -0.74 24.50
N ILE A 112 27.64 -0.25 24.38
CA ILE A 112 26.83 -0.40 23.16
C ILE A 112 27.07 0.77 22.22
N GLN A 113 27.33 0.48 20.95
CA GLN A 113 27.66 1.44 19.90
C GLN A 113 26.88 1.11 18.64
N VAL A 114 26.78 2.08 17.69
CA VAL A 114 26.15 1.85 16.40
C VAL A 114 26.82 0.67 15.68
N ILE A 115 28.15 0.67 15.64
CA ILE A 115 28.96 -0.45 15.17
C ILE A 115 29.59 -1.12 16.40
N PRO A 116 29.38 -2.43 16.65
CA PRO A 116 28.66 -3.38 15.77
C PRO A 116 27.19 -3.63 16.17
N HIS A 117 26.63 -3.03 17.24
CA HIS A 117 25.40 -3.52 17.83
C HIS A 117 24.16 -3.20 16.98
N VAL A 118 24.02 -1.95 16.51
CA VAL A 118 22.93 -1.55 15.62
C VAL A 118 23.09 -2.20 14.25
N THR A 119 24.33 -2.22 13.71
CA THR A 119 24.58 -2.86 12.40
C THR A 119 24.35 -4.38 12.44
N ASN A 120 24.64 -5.06 13.56
CA ASN A 120 24.34 -6.47 13.69
C ASN A 120 22.84 -6.74 13.73
N GLU A 121 22.05 -5.93 14.44
CA GLU A 121 20.59 -6.05 14.46
C GLU A 121 19.99 -5.92 13.05
N ILE A 122 20.52 -4.98 12.26
CA ILE A 122 20.11 -4.83 10.85
C ILE A 122 20.53 -6.06 10.02
N LYS A 123 21.74 -6.58 10.20
CA LYS A 123 22.23 -7.78 9.49
C LYS A 123 21.42 -9.02 9.86
N ASP A 124 21.04 -9.17 11.13
CA ASP A 124 20.20 -10.28 11.59
C ASP A 124 18.82 -10.20 10.91
N PHE A 125 18.23 -9.00 10.81
CA PHE A 125 17.00 -8.78 10.07
C PHE A 125 17.13 -9.15 8.59
N LEU A 126 18.22 -8.77 7.93
CA LEU A 126 18.47 -9.09 6.52
C LEU A 126 18.57 -10.61 6.26
N ALA A 127 19.03 -11.38 7.23
CA ALA A 127 19.21 -12.83 7.11
C ALA A 127 17.93 -13.65 7.32
N ILE A 128 16.85 -13.07 7.86
CA ILE A 128 15.59 -13.80 8.13
C ILE A 128 15.04 -14.38 6.82
N GLY A 129 14.77 -15.70 6.77
CA GLY A 129 14.13 -16.36 5.62
C GLY A 129 14.99 -16.41 4.35
N GLU A 130 16.30 -16.28 4.46
CA GLU A 130 17.23 -16.34 3.30
C GLU A 130 17.22 -17.70 2.57
N ASP A 131 16.76 -18.76 3.21
CA ASP A 131 16.66 -20.08 2.61
C ASP A 131 15.29 -20.34 1.93
N GLU A 132 14.36 -19.39 2.05
CA GLU A 132 13.00 -19.52 1.50
C GLU A 132 12.91 -19.13 0.02
N VAL A 133 13.85 -18.33 -0.49
CA VAL A 133 13.77 -17.72 -1.83
C VAL A 133 15.11 -17.73 -2.58
N ASP A 134 15.04 -17.57 -3.90
CA ASP A 134 16.23 -17.44 -4.75
C ASP A 134 16.84 -16.04 -4.68
N PHE A 135 16.00 -15.00 -4.60
CA PHE A 135 16.42 -13.61 -4.54
C PHE A 135 15.73 -12.84 -3.40
N MET A 136 16.53 -12.11 -2.64
CA MET A 136 16.11 -11.16 -1.63
C MET A 136 16.42 -9.73 -2.13
N LEU A 137 15.41 -8.95 -2.40
CA LEU A 137 15.53 -7.55 -2.81
C LEU A 137 15.35 -6.67 -1.57
N CYS A 138 16.37 -5.92 -1.20
CA CYS A 138 16.37 -5.08 0.01
C CYS A 138 16.46 -3.60 -0.40
N GLU A 139 15.37 -2.88 -0.27
CA GLU A 139 15.31 -1.46 -0.57
C GLU A 139 15.69 -0.62 0.65
N ILE A 140 16.67 0.26 0.49
CA ILE A 140 17.07 1.21 1.51
C ILE A 140 16.32 2.53 1.28
N GLY A 141 15.51 2.92 2.26
CA GLY A 141 14.81 4.20 2.26
C GLY A 141 15.75 5.39 2.32
N GLY A 142 15.24 6.59 2.02
CA GLY A 142 16.05 7.82 2.01
C GLY A 142 16.99 7.91 0.83
N THR A 143 17.98 8.81 0.96
CA THR A 143 18.95 9.16 -0.07
C THR A 143 20.36 8.88 0.45
N VAL A 144 21.25 8.39 -0.39
CA VAL A 144 22.66 8.23 -0.02
C VAL A 144 23.27 9.59 0.40
N GLY A 145 23.94 9.61 1.54
CA GLY A 145 24.47 10.82 2.17
C GLY A 145 23.61 11.36 3.31
N ASP A 146 22.35 10.92 3.44
CA ASP A 146 21.52 11.29 4.58
C ASP A 146 22.05 10.63 5.86
N ILE A 147 22.15 11.41 6.95
CA ILE A 147 22.73 10.98 8.23
C ILE A 147 21.94 9.78 8.79
N GLU A 148 20.63 9.82 8.68
CA GLU A 148 19.71 8.81 9.20
C GLU A 148 19.91 7.45 8.53
N GLY A 149 20.34 7.43 7.27
CA GLY A 149 20.57 6.22 6.48
C GLY A 149 21.89 5.51 6.77
N LEU A 150 22.88 6.21 7.35
CA LEU A 150 24.25 5.70 7.50
C LEU A 150 24.34 4.33 8.18
N PRO A 151 23.60 4.01 9.27
CA PRO A 151 23.65 2.70 9.88
C PRO A 151 23.19 1.56 8.94
N PHE A 152 22.20 1.84 8.08
CA PHE A 152 21.75 0.87 7.08
C PHE A 152 22.79 0.66 5.98
N PHE A 153 23.37 1.74 5.45
CA PHE A 153 24.44 1.63 4.45
C PHE A 153 25.65 0.88 5.00
N GLU A 154 26.06 1.16 6.22
CA GLU A 154 27.16 0.43 6.88
C GLU A 154 26.80 -1.04 7.10
N ALA A 155 25.58 -1.34 7.52
CA ALA A 155 25.13 -2.72 7.72
C ALA A 155 25.12 -3.54 6.42
N ILE A 156 24.59 -2.99 5.30
CA ILE A 156 24.57 -3.71 4.02
C ILE A 156 25.97 -3.88 3.43
N ARG A 157 26.88 -2.90 3.66
CA ARG A 157 28.28 -3.03 3.29
C ARG A 157 28.95 -4.19 4.04
N GLN A 158 28.78 -4.25 5.37
CA GLN A 158 29.30 -5.34 6.21
C GLN A 158 28.67 -6.68 5.79
N PHE A 159 27.35 -6.72 5.64
CA PHE A 159 26.62 -7.94 5.24
C PHE A 159 27.12 -8.49 3.90
N SER A 160 27.32 -7.62 2.91
CA SER A 160 27.87 -8.01 1.61
C SER A 160 29.30 -8.55 1.73
N HIS A 161 30.09 -8.03 2.67
CA HIS A 161 31.46 -8.52 2.91
C HIS A 161 31.46 -9.89 3.62
N ASP A 162 30.50 -10.12 4.51
CA ASP A 162 30.36 -11.38 5.26
C ASP A 162 29.84 -12.54 4.37
N LYS A 163 29.13 -12.23 3.28
CA LYS A 163 28.60 -13.22 2.34
C LYS A 163 29.67 -13.65 1.30
N PRO A 164 29.55 -14.85 0.72
CA PRO A 164 30.39 -15.28 -0.38
C PRO A 164 30.38 -14.28 -1.55
N ARG A 165 31.52 -14.12 -2.23
CA ARG A 165 31.62 -13.24 -3.41
C ARG A 165 30.58 -13.62 -4.47
N GLY A 166 29.89 -12.63 -5.03
CA GLY A 166 28.86 -12.83 -6.05
C GLY A 166 27.49 -13.23 -5.48
N GLN A 167 27.30 -13.20 -4.14
CA GLN A 167 25.99 -13.42 -3.53
C GLN A 167 25.22 -12.12 -3.27
N CYS A 168 25.89 -10.98 -3.30
CA CYS A 168 25.29 -9.65 -3.14
C CYS A 168 25.65 -8.76 -4.32
N ILE A 169 24.69 -7.99 -4.82
CA ILE A 169 24.88 -6.90 -5.77
C ILE A 169 24.20 -5.62 -5.30
N PHE A 170 24.63 -4.49 -5.82
CA PHE A 170 24.10 -3.17 -5.51
C PHE A 170 23.50 -2.53 -6.76
N MET A 171 22.21 -2.23 -6.70
CA MET A 171 21.48 -1.45 -7.70
C MET A 171 21.25 -0.04 -7.15
N HIS A 172 21.72 0.96 -7.87
CA HIS A 172 21.63 2.35 -7.41
C HIS A 172 20.77 3.18 -8.38
N LEU A 173 19.71 3.79 -7.85
CA LEU A 173 18.83 4.68 -8.60
C LEU A 173 19.35 6.12 -8.55
N THR A 174 19.37 6.78 -9.70
CA THR A 174 19.81 8.17 -9.84
C THR A 174 18.91 8.96 -10.77
N LEU A 175 19.11 10.28 -10.82
CA LEU A 175 18.41 11.19 -11.72
C LEU A 175 19.34 11.71 -12.80
N LEU A 176 18.88 11.72 -14.04
CA LEU A 176 19.46 12.38 -15.18
C LEU A 176 18.58 13.58 -15.58
N PRO A 177 18.76 14.76 -15.01
CA PRO A 177 17.93 15.90 -15.33
C PRO A 177 18.21 16.38 -16.77
N TYR A 178 17.15 16.73 -17.48
CA TYR A 178 17.23 17.40 -18.77
C TYR A 178 17.19 18.92 -18.57
N LEU A 179 18.19 19.61 -19.09
CA LEU A 179 18.21 21.06 -19.07
C LEU A 179 17.69 21.60 -20.41
N ALA A 180 16.44 22.05 -20.43
CA ALA A 180 15.78 22.57 -21.63
C ALA A 180 16.55 23.71 -22.28
N ALA A 181 17.21 24.58 -21.48
CA ALA A 181 18.01 25.71 -21.99
C ALA A 181 19.23 25.28 -22.80
N SER A 182 19.83 24.11 -22.51
CA SER A 182 20.98 23.59 -23.26
C SER A 182 20.64 22.42 -24.17
N GLY A 183 19.43 21.90 -24.08
CA GLY A 183 18.99 20.74 -24.85
C GLY A 183 19.73 19.44 -24.50
N GLU A 184 20.20 19.29 -23.26
CA GLU A 184 21.09 18.20 -22.87
C GLU A 184 20.67 17.50 -21.56
N LEU A 185 20.89 16.18 -21.50
CA LEU A 185 20.91 15.42 -20.26
C LEU A 185 22.20 15.70 -19.48
N LYS A 186 22.06 15.88 -18.17
CA LYS A 186 23.21 16.14 -17.28
C LYS A 186 23.55 14.91 -16.46
N THR A 187 24.73 14.34 -16.70
CA THR A 187 25.23 13.13 -16.02
C THR A 187 25.93 13.41 -14.68
N LYS A 188 26.21 14.67 -14.37
CA LYS A 188 26.94 15.07 -13.14
C LYS A 188 26.21 14.67 -11.85
N PRO A 189 24.89 14.85 -11.69
CA PRO A 189 24.18 14.44 -10.48
C PRO A 189 24.35 12.93 -10.21
N THR A 190 24.20 12.08 -11.24
CA THR A 190 24.45 10.64 -11.16
C THR A 190 25.89 10.34 -10.72
N GLN A 191 26.90 10.99 -11.32
CA GLN A 191 28.31 10.79 -10.96
C GLN A 191 28.58 11.16 -9.50
N HIS A 192 27.97 12.24 -8.98
CA HIS A 192 28.13 12.65 -7.59
C HIS A 192 27.45 11.68 -6.63
N SER A 193 26.25 11.24 -6.95
CA SER A 193 25.53 10.26 -6.15
C SER A 193 26.28 8.92 -6.03
N VAL A 194 26.85 8.44 -7.13
CA VAL A 194 27.69 7.23 -7.11
C VAL A 194 28.98 7.43 -6.31
N LYS A 195 29.60 8.61 -6.39
CA LYS A 195 30.78 8.92 -5.56
C LYS A 195 30.46 8.93 -4.07
N GLU A 196 29.29 9.45 -3.69
CA GLU A 196 28.83 9.42 -2.30
C GLU A 196 28.67 7.98 -1.81
N LEU A 197 28.02 7.12 -2.60
CA LEU A 197 27.89 5.70 -2.29
C LEU A 197 29.26 5.01 -2.18
N GLN A 198 30.19 5.32 -3.09
CA GLN A 198 31.55 4.77 -3.07
C GLN A 198 32.36 5.25 -1.86
N SER A 199 32.09 6.46 -1.35
CA SER A 199 32.76 6.98 -0.14
C SER A 199 32.42 6.16 1.12
N ILE A 200 31.27 5.49 1.13
CA ILE A 200 30.84 4.56 2.18
C ILE A 200 31.45 3.15 1.96
N GLY A 201 32.11 2.92 0.83
CA GLY A 201 32.71 1.63 0.48
C GLY A 201 31.78 0.69 -0.30
N ILE A 202 30.73 1.22 -0.93
CA ILE A 202 29.79 0.47 -1.76
C ILE A 202 29.96 0.92 -3.22
N ALA A 203 30.20 -0.03 -4.12
CA ALA A 203 30.23 0.21 -5.56
C ALA A 203 28.95 -0.36 -6.21
N PRO A 204 28.21 0.40 -7.01
CA PRO A 204 27.04 -0.13 -7.70
C PRO A 204 27.44 -1.08 -8.83
N ASP A 205 26.73 -2.20 -8.96
CA ASP A 205 26.81 -3.12 -10.09
C ASP A 205 25.90 -2.68 -11.24
N ILE A 206 24.76 -2.05 -10.88
CA ILE A 206 23.72 -1.60 -11.80
C ILE A 206 23.30 -0.18 -11.44
N LEU A 207 23.15 0.64 -12.47
CA LEU A 207 22.58 2.00 -12.34
C LEU A 207 21.23 2.06 -13.03
N VAL A 208 20.20 2.47 -12.30
CA VAL A 208 18.88 2.78 -12.85
C VAL A 208 18.74 4.29 -12.89
N CYS A 209 18.77 4.84 -14.10
CA CYS A 209 18.83 6.28 -14.33
C CYS A 209 17.43 6.80 -14.72
N ARG A 210 16.74 7.48 -13.79
CA ARG A 210 15.48 8.16 -14.10
C ARG A 210 15.74 9.34 -15.04
N SER A 211 14.97 9.40 -16.13
CA SER A 211 15.11 10.42 -17.16
C SER A 211 13.79 10.64 -17.88
N GLU A 212 13.43 11.90 -18.12
CA GLU A 212 12.28 12.28 -18.95
C GLU A 212 12.53 12.02 -20.45
N HIS A 213 13.79 11.92 -20.88
CA HIS A 213 14.19 11.76 -22.27
C HIS A 213 15.03 10.49 -22.47
N PRO A 214 15.01 9.92 -23.68
CA PRO A 214 15.87 8.81 -24.05
C PRO A 214 17.35 9.12 -23.76
N ILE A 215 18.05 8.17 -23.13
CA ILE A 215 19.48 8.30 -22.82
C ILE A 215 20.28 7.85 -24.04
N PRO A 216 21.01 8.76 -24.73
CA PRO A 216 21.84 8.41 -25.88
C PRO A 216 22.96 7.44 -25.48
N GLU A 217 23.39 6.59 -26.41
CA GLU A 217 24.46 5.60 -26.17
C GLU A 217 25.74 6.25 -25.65
N LYS A 218 26.13 7.40 -26.20
CA LYS A 218 27.29 8.17 -25.75
C LYS A 218 27.19 8.58 -24.27
N GLU A 219 26.00 8.94 -23.80
CA GLU A 219 25.80 9.29 -22.39
C GLU A 219 25.81 8.06 -21.50
N ARG A 220 25.30 6.90 -21.97
CA ARG A 220 25.42 5.62 -21.27
C ARG A 220 26.88 5.20 -21.09
N GLU A 221 27.69 5.29 -22.15
CA GLU A 221 29.13 5.02 -22.10
C GLU A 221 29.85 5.93 -21.12
N LYS A 222 29.52 7.21 -21.14
CA LYS A 222 30.10 8.21 -20.24
C LYS A 222 29.70 7.92 -18.78
N ILE A 223 28.43 7.59 -18.49
CA ILE A 223 27.98 7.22 -17.15
C ILE A 223 28.72 5.96 -16.71
N GLY A 224 28.75 4.93 -17.53
CA GLY A 224 29.45 3.68 -17.23
C GLY A 224 30.93 3.92 -16.88
N LEU A 225 31.62 4.71 -17.67
CA LEU A 225 33.02 5.05 -17.45
C LEU A 225 33.26 5.78 -16.12
N PHE A 226 32.46 6.84 -15.84
CA PHE A 226 32.67 7.67 -14.64
C PHE A 226 32.17 7.01 -13.35
N CYS A 227 31.22 6.09 -13.45
CA CYS A 227 30.63 5.38 -12.32
C CYS A 227 31.20 3.98 -12.13
N ASN A 228 32.11 3.54 -12.99
CA ASN A 228 32.71 2.21 -12.99
C ASN A 228 31.66 1.08 -13.09
N VAL A 229 30.69 1.27 -13.98
CA VAL A 229 29.60 0.30 -14.26
C VAL A 229 29.64 -0.04 -15.75
N ARG A 230 29.34 -1.30 -16.12
CA ARG A 230 29.22 -1.66 -17.53
C ARG A 230 28.10 -0.86 -18.18
N LYS A 231 28.27 -0.46 -19.44
CA LYS A 231 27.25 0.34 -20.16
C LYS A 231 25.90 -0.39 -20.27
N GLU A 232 25.91 -1.72 -20.38
CA GLU A 232 24.74 -2.58 -20.43
C GLU A 232 23.99 -2.60 -19.10
N ALA A 233 24.66 -2.27 -17.98
CA ALA A 233 24.09 -2.14 -16.66
C ALA A 233 23.67 -0.71 -16.32
N VAL A 234 23.75 0.23 -17.26
CA VAL A 234 23.16 1.57 -17.17
C VAL A 234 21.77 1.53 -17.79
N VAL A 235 20.77 1.32 -16.96
CA VAL A 235 19.35 1.11 -17.33
C VAL A 235 18.60 2.43 -17.26
N ALA A 236 17.80 2.74 -18.29
CA ALA A 236 16.95 3.91 -18.27
C ALA A 236 15.61 3.60 -17.58
N ALA A 237 15.15 4.49 -16.71
CA ALA A 237 13.85 4.51 -16.11
C ALA A 237 13.08 5.75 -16.60
N TYR A 238 12.17 5.56 -17.53
CA TYR A 238 11.35 6.64 -18.09
C TYR A 238 10.06 6.82 -17.29
N ASP A 239 9.46 8.01 -17.40
CA ASP A 239 8.14 8.26 -16.87
C ASP A 239 7.11 7.43 -17.66
N LEU A 240 6.23 6.73 -16.94
CA LEU A 240 5.23 5.83 -17.47
C LEU A 240 3.84 6.38 -17.23
N LYS A 241 2.89 6.06 -18.12
CA LYS A 241 1.49 6.47 -17.95
C LYS A 241 0.80 5.66 -16.85
N SER A 242 1.23 4.43 -16.66
CA SER A 242 0.81 3.54 -15.57
C SER A 242 2.02 2.86 -14.95
N ILE A 243 2.02 2.70 -13.63
CA ILE A 243 3.09 1.97 -12.93
C ILE A 243 3.20 0.52 -13.41
N TYR A 244 2.11 -0.07 -13.88
CA TYR A 244 2.07 -1.46 -14.36
C TYR A 244 2.74 -1.68 -15.73
N GLU A 245 3.17 -0.62 -16.40
CA GLU A 245 4.05 -0.71 -17.57
C GLU A 245 5.50 -1.01 -17.18
N ALA A 246 5.88 -0.76 -15.91
CA ALA A 246 7.27 -0.83 -15.45
C ALA A 246 7.96 -2.18 -15.72
N PRO A 247 7.35 -3.36 -15.50
CA PRO A 247 8.01 -4.62 -15.82
C PRO A 247 8.41 -4.72 -17.29
N LEU A 248 7.51 -4.39 -18.21
CA LEU A 248 7.80 -4.44 -19.66
C LEU A 248 8.83 -3.37 -20.07
N ALA A 249 8.73 -2.17 -19.51
CA ALA A 249 9.65 -1.08 -19.80
C ALA A 249 11.07 -1.39 -19.30
N TYR A 250 11.23 -1.91 -18.09
CA TYR A 250 12.54 -2.29 -17.55
C TYR A 250 13.12 -3.52 -18.24
N HIS A 251 12.29 -4.49 -18.60
CA HIS A 251 12.75 -5.63 -19.42
C HIS A 251 13.29 -5.16 -20.76
N ALA A 252 12.59 -4.27 -21.46
CA ALA A 252 13.04 -3.70 -22.73
C ALA A 252 14.38 -2.93 -22.60
N GLN A 253 14.68 -2.38 -21.41
CA GLN A 253 15.97 -1.76 -21.10
C GLN A 253 17.04 -2.76 -20.61
N GLY A 254 16.70 -4.04 -20.44
CA GLY A 254 17.63 -5.10 -20.07
C GLY A 254 17.92 -5.21 -18.57
N LEU A 255 17.09 -4.64 -17.68
CA LEU A 255 17.34 -4.64 -16.22
C LEU A 255 17.50 -6.04 -15.65
N ASP A 256 16.57 -6.92 -15.94
CA ASP A 256 16.56 -8.29 -15.44
C ASP A 256 17.74 -9.11 -15.98
N GLN A 257 18.17 -8.87 -17.22
CA GLN A 257 19.37 -9.48 -17.79
C GLN A 257 20.63 -8.96 -17.10
N ALA A 258 20.74 -7.64 -16.88
CA ALA A 258 21.89 -7.05 -16.20
C ALA A 258 22.05 -7.60 -14.76
N VAL A 259 20.92 -7.86 -14.06
CA VAL A 259 20.93 -8.52 -12.73
C VAL A 259 21.48 -9.94 -12.82
N LEU A 260 21.00 -10.76 -13.77
CA LEU A 260 21.47 -12.13 -13.92
C LEU A 260 22.96 -12.18 -14.35
N ASP A 261 23.39 -11.25 -15.21
CA ASP A 261 24.80 -11.12 -15.62
C ASP A 261 25.70 -10.73 -14.44
N ALA A 262 25.24 -9.82 -13.56
CA ALA A 262 25.97 -9.45 -12.36
C ALA A 262 26.17 -10.62 -11.39
N PHE A 263 25.16 -11.50 -11.28
CA PHE A 263 25.26 -12.76 -10.52
C PHE A 263 25.95 -13.90 -11.30
N GLN A 264 26.39 -13.67 -12.53
CA GLN A 264 27.02 -14.65 -13.41
C GLN A 264 26.13 -15.88 -13.68
N ILE A 265 24.83 -15.69 -13.76
CA ILE A 265 23.85 -16.74 -14.07
C ILE A 265 23.77 -16.93 -15.59
N SER A 266 24.31 -18.05 -16.07
CA SER A 266 24.31 -18.41 -17.50
C SER A 266 24.14 -19.92 -17.68
N PRO A 267 23.23 -20.38 -18.58
CA PRO A 267 22.32 -19.55 -19.39
C PRO A 267 21.18 -18.94 -18.53
N ALA A 268 20.81 -17.70 -18.85
CA ALA A 268 19.68 -17.04 -18.20
C ALA A 268 18.35 -17.60 -18.70
N PRO A 269 17.38 -17.98 -17.82
CA PRO A 269 16.05 -18.39 -18.23
C PRO A 269 15.33 -17.25 -18.99
N LYS A 270 14.56 -17.61 -20.02
CA LYS A 270 13.73 -16.62 -20.72
C LYS A 270 12.55 -16.21 -19.83
N PRO A 271 12.18 -14.91 -19.76
CA PRO A 271 11.04 -14.49 -18.99
C PRO A 271 9.73 -14.83 -19.68
N ASP A 272 8.73 -15.26 -18.90
CA ASP A 272 7.34 -15.32 -19.34
C ASP A 272 6.63 -14.01 -18.94
N LEU A 273 6.40 -13.16 -19.91
CA LEU A 273 5.78 -11.84 -19.72
C LEU A 273 4.28 -11.84 -20.07
N THR A 274 3.65 -12.99 -20.25
CA THR A 274 2.25 -13.12 -20.67
C THR A 274 1.30 -12.33 -19.77
N ILE A 275 1.46 -12.45 -18.44
CA ILE A 275 0.64 -11.71 -17.45
C ILE A 275 0.79 -10.19 -17.62
N TRP A 276 2.02 -9.71 -17.79
CA TRP A 276 2.29 -8.28 -17.92
C TRP A 276 1.84 -7.70 -19.24
N ASN A 277 1.88 -8.49 -20.31
CA ASN A 277 1.31 -8.11 -21.61
C ASN A 277 -0.23 -8.02 -21.56
N ASP A 278 -0.91 -8.93 -20.84
CA ASP A 278 -2.36 -8.86 -20.62
C ASP A 278 -2.74 -7.63 -19.77
N VAL A 279 -2.01 -7.35 -18.69
CA VAL A 279 -2.20 -6.14 -17.88
C VAL A 279 -2.01 -4.88 -18.72
N TYR A 280 -0.96 -4.83 -19.54
CA TYR A 280 -0.71 -3.72 -20.45
C TYR A 280 -1.86 -3.51 -21.44
N ASP A 281 -2.36 -4.60 -22.06
CA ASP A 281 -3.48 -4.53 -23.01
C ASP A 281 -4.75 -3.96 -22.35
N ARG A 282 -5.10 -4.45 -21.16
CA ARG A 282 -6.29 -3.99 -20.42
C ARG A 282 -6.24 -2.51 -20.03
N ILE A 283 -5.05 -2.00 -19.72
CA ILE A 283 -4.86 -0.56 -19.39
C ILE A 283 -4.98 0.32 -20.64
N HIS A 284 -4.40 -0.11 -21.77
CA HIS A 284 -4.28 0.73 -22.95
C HIS A 284 -5.47 0.63 -23.89
N ASN A 285 -6.26 -0.44 -23.82
CA ASN A 285 -7.40 -0.72 -24.69
C ASN A 285 -8.72 -0.87 -23.91
N PRO A 286 -9.13 0.14 -23.10
CA PRO A 286 -10.42 0.11 -22.42
C PRO A 286 -11.57 0.27 -23.42
N GLU A 287 -12.67 -0.42 -23.18
CA GLU A 287 -13.90 -0.38 -24.00
C GLU A 287 -14.84 0.79 -23.65
N GLY A 288 -14.53 1.52 -22.57
CA GLY A 288 -15.32 2.64 -22.09
C GLY A 288 -14.69 3.32 -20.86
N GLU A 289 -15.44 4.26 -20.29
CA GLU A 289 -15.00 5.01 -19.11
C GLU A 289 -16.14 5.08 -18.08
N VAL A 290 -15.80 4.96 -16.81
CA VAL A 290 -16.72 5.18 -15.69
C VAL A 290 -16.14 6.24 -14.75
N LYS A 291 -17.03 7.09 -14.19
CA LYS A 291 -16.65 8.14 -13.23
C LYS A 291 -17.00 7.69 -11.82
N VAL A 292 -16.02 7.70 -10.94
CA VAL A 292 -16.17 7.33 -9.52
C VAL A 292 -15.83 8.54 -8.66
N ALA A 293 -16.76 8.96 -7.80
CA ALA A 293 -16.50 9.96 -6.76
C ALA A 293 -15.89 9.28 -5.53
N ILE A 294 -14.72 9.71 -5.10
CA ILE A 294 -14.17 9.33 -3.79
C ILE A 294 -14.41 10.50 -2.81
N VAL A 295 -15.35 10.29 -1.89
CA VAL A 295 -15.73 11.31 -0.90
C VAL A 295 -14.88 11.12 0.36
N GLY A 296 -13.81 11.90 0.48
CA GLY A 296 -12.76 11.72 1.49
C GLY A 296 -12.27 13.01 2.13
N LYS A 297 -11.22 12.89 2.98
CA LYS A 297 -10.62 14.03 3.71
C LYS A 297 -9.33 14.57 3.07
N TYR A 298 -8.55 13.70 2.43
CA TYR A 298 -7.19 13.98 1.96
C TYR A 298 -7.14 14.05 0.43
N THR A 299 -8.14 14.71 -0.15
CA THR A 299 -8.39 14.70 -1.60
C THR A 299 -7.29 15.38 -2.44
N GLN A 300 -6.39 16.14 -1.81
CA GLN A 300 -5.25 16.77 -2.48
C GLN A 300 -3.98 15.90 -2.48
N LEU A 301 -4.00 14.74 -1.82
CA LEU A 301 -2.85 13.85 -1.65
C LEU A 301 -3.14 12.48 -2.25
N GLY A 302 -2.69 12.24 -3.48
CA GLY A 302 -2.86 10.96 -4.17
C GLY A 302 -2.31 9.76 -3.40
N ASP A 303 -1.20 9.95 -2.69
CA ASP A 303 -0.55 8.87 -1.94
C ASP A 303 -1.27 8.49 -0.63
N ALA A 304 -2.17 9.34 -0.11
CA ALA A 304 -2.98 9.01 1.08
C ALA A 304 -4.03 7.91 0.83
N TYR A 305 -4.39 7.69 -0.43
CA TYR A 305 -5.38 6.70 -0.87
C TYR A 305 -4.85 5.84 -2.02
N LYS A 306 -3.53 5.56 -1.99
CA LYS A 306 -2.84 4.87 -3.09
C LYS A 306 -3.47 3.52 -3.38
N SER A 307 -3.67 2.67 -2.38
CA SER A 307 -4.24 1.33 -2.57
C SER A 307 -5.67 1.37 -3.10
N ILE A 308 -6.49 2.36 -2.72
CA ILE A 308 -7.85 2.54 -3.25
C ILE A 308 -7.81 2.89 -4.74
N ALA A 309 -6.96 3.84 -5.14
CA ALA A 309 -6.80 4.23 -6.53
C ALA A 309 -6.33 3.05 -7.40
N GLU A 310 -5.36 2.29 -6.90
CA GLU A 310 -4.88 1.08 -7.56
C GLU A 310 -5.96 0.00 -7.65
N ALA A 311 -6.70 -0.26 -6.56
CA ALA A 311 -7.77 -1.26 -6.54
C ALA A 311 -8.92 -0.90 -7.50
N LEU A 312 -9.29 0.37 -7.62
CA LEU A 312 -10.24 0.85 -8.64
C LEU A 312 -9.70 0.65 -10.06
N THR A 313 -8.41 0.89 -10.27
CA THR A 313 -7.74 0.63 -11.54
C THR A 313 -7.79 -0.87 -11.90
N HIS A 314 -7.54 -1.75 -10.91
CA HIS A 314 -7.64 -3.20 -11.10
C HIS A 314 -9.07 -3.64 -11.43
N GLY A 315 -10.08 -3.10 -10.73
CA GLY A 315 -11.49 -3.32 -11.08
C GLY A 315 -11.83 -2.84 -12.50
N GLY A 316 -11.22 -1.71 -12.91
CA GLY A 316 -11.31 -1.20 -14.29
C GLY A 316 -10.72 -2.17 -15.30
N MET A 317 -9.54 -2.71 -15.04
CA MET A 317 -8.90 -3.73 -15.89
C MET A 317 -9.76 -4.97 -16.03
N ALA A 318 -10.34 -5.47 -14.94
CA ALA A 318 -11.22 -6.65 -14.95
C ALA A 318 -12.46 -6.41 -15.84
N ASN A 319 -13.02 -5.23 -15.79
CA ASN A 319 -14.22 -4.84 -16.54
C ASN A 319 -13.93 -4.21 -17.93
N ARG A 320 -12.65 -4.12 -18.33
CA ARG A 320 -12.18 -3.44 -19.56
C ARG A 320 -12.69 -2.00 -19.70
N VAL A 321 -12.75 -1.26 -18.59
CA VAL A 321 -13.11 0.16 -18.57
C VAL A 321 -12.04 0.99 -17.90
N ARG A 322 -11.89 2.24 -18.31
CA ARG A 322 -11.10 3.23 -17.60
C ARG A 322 -11.92 3.76 -16.44
N VAL A 323 -11.37 3.72 -15.24
CA VAL A 323 -11.98 4.38 -14.08
C VAL A 323 -11.41 5.78 -13.95
N LYS A 324 -12.26 6.79 -14.15
CA LYS A 324 -11.94 8.18 -13.85
C LYS A 324 -12.29 8.48 -12.43
N ILE A 325 -11.27 8.63 -11.58
CA ILE A 325 -11.41 8.94 -10.17
C ILE A 325 -11.50 10.46 -10.02
N GLU A 326 -12.54 10.93 -9.34
CA GLU A 326 -12.66 12.32 -8.91
C GLU A 326 -12.70 12.39 -7.37
N TRP A 327 -11.76 13.14 -6.82
CA TRP A 327 -11.59 13.32 -5.40
C TRP A 327 -12.49 14.45 -4.92
N VAL A 328 -13.42 14.15 -4.04
CA VAL A 328 -14.38 15.12 -3.51
C VAL A 328 -14.15 15.29 -2.01
N ASP A 329 -13.89 16.52 -1.57
CA ASP A 329 -13.73 16.82 -0.16
C ASP A 329 -15.09 16.72 0.56
N ALA A 330 -15.16 15.82 1.55
CA ALA A 330 -16.37 15.58 2.31
C ALA A 330 -16.88 16.85 3.05
N GLU A 331 -16.01 17.79 3.41
CA GLU A 331 -16.41 19.06 4.07
C GLU A 331 -17.24 19.97 3.14
N VAL A 332 -17.13 19.81 1.83
CA VAL A 332 -17.96 20.56 0.87
C VAL A 332 -19.44 20.19 1.05
N PHE A 333 -19.72 18.90 1.31
CA PHE A 333 -21.10 18.44 1.53
C PHE A 333 -21.68 18.89 2.88
N GLU A 334 -20.86 19.16 3.89
CA GLU A 334 -21.33 19.70 5.17
C GLU A 334 -21.87 21.12 5.02
N LYS A 335 -21.31 21.89 4.09
CA LYS A 335 -21.61 23.30 3.85
C LYS A 335 -22.63 23.54 2.73
N SER A 336 -22.83 22.54 1.85
CA SER A 336 -23.74 22.64 0.70
C SER A 336 -25.16 22.21 1.10
N GLU A 337 -26.17 22.98 0.66
CA GLU A 337 -27.57 22.57 0.75
C GLU A 337 -27.92 21.55 -0.35
N ASP A 338 -27.19 21.53 -1.46
CA ASP A 338 -27.44 20.71 -2.65
C ASP A 338 -26.29 19.72 -2.90
N VAL A 339 -26.37 18.56 -2.23
CA VAL A 339 -25.46 17.43 -2.45
C VAL A 339 -25.70 16.76 -3.79
N ALA A 340 -26.96 16.81 -4.27
CA ALA A 340 -27.35 16.15 -5.50
C ALA A 340 -26.59 16.73 -6.70
N THR A 341 -26.52 18.04 -6.85
CA THR A 341 -25.77 18.71 -7.92
C THR A 341 -24.28 18.37 -7.91
N LEU A 342 -23.69 18.15 -6.71
CA LEU A 342 -22.26 17.81 -6.60
C LEU A 342 -21.95 16.36 -6.96
N LEU A 343 -22.94 15.46 -6.85
CA LEU A 343 -22.79 14.03 -7.14
C LEU A 343 -23.49 13.59 -8.43
N GLU A 344 -24.19 14.51 -9.10
CA GLU A 344 -24.81 14.24 -10.39
C GLU A 344 -23.76 13.87 -11.46
N GLY A 345 -24.03 12.84 -12.24
CA GLY A 345 -23.16 12.39 -13.33
C GLY A 345 -22.02 11.47 -12.90
N PHE A 346 -21.90 11.13 -11.60
CA PHE A 346 -21.06 10.02 -11.16
C PHE A 346 -21.78 8.68 -11.31
N HIS A 347 -21.04 7.67 -11.73
CA HIS A 347 -21.56 6.32 -11.91
C HIS A 347 -21.43 5.45 -10.66
N ALA A 348 -20.62 5.88 -9.69
CA ALA A 348 -20.46 5.23 -8.40
C ALA A 348 -19.82 6.18 -7.37
N ILE A 349 -20.07 5.93 -6.09
CA ILE A 349 -19.56 6.69 -4.95
C ILE A 349 -18.80 5.75 -4.01
N LEU A 350 -17.56 6.09 -3.70
CA LEU A 350 -16.74 5.40 -2.72
C LEU A 350 -16.46 6.31 -1.53
N VAL A 351 -16.73 5.83 -0.32
CA VAL A 351 -16.37 6.52 0.92
C VAL A 351 -15.25 5.74 1.60
N PRO A 352 -14.01 6.27 1.63
CA PRO A 352 -12.86 5.57 2.16
C PRO A 352 -12.80 5.58 3.69
N GLY A 353 -11.90 4.75 4.23
CA GLY A 353 -11.48 4.77 5.61
C GLY A 353 -10.92 6.13 6.08
N GLY A 354 -10.76 6.27 7.38
CA GLY A 354 -10.21 7.46 8.01
C GLY A 354 -10.49 7.49 9.50
N PHE A 355 -10.00 8.52 10.19
CA PHE A 355 -10.18 8.72 11.62
C PHE A 355 -10.67 10.16 11.91
N GLY A 356 -11.34 10.36 13.04
CA GLY A 356 -11.78 11.65 13.54
C GLY A 356 -13.04 12.20 12.87
N GLU A 357 -13.62 13.24 13.50
CA GLU A 357 -14.95 13.78 13.18
C GLU A 357 -15.01 14.60 11.88
N ARG A 358 -13.91 15.21 11.44
CA ARG A 358 -13.87 16.10 10.28
C ARG A 358 -14.41 15.44 9.01
N GLY A 359 -15.39 16.05 8.35
CA GLY A 359 -15.96 15.57 7.08
C GLY A 359 -16.94 14.39 7.22
N THR A 360 -17.30 13.96 8.44
CA THR A 360 -18.16 12.79 8.65
C THR A 360 -19.60 13.03 8.24
N GLU A 361 -20.17 14.23 8.53
CA GLU A 361 -21.52 14.56 8.09
C GLU A 361 -21.63 14.59 6.56
N GLY A 362 -20.59 15.07 5.88
CA GLY A 362 -20.54 15.04 4.42
C GLY A 362 -20.50 13.61 3.86
N LYS A 363 -19.78 12.70 4.51
CA LYS A 363 -19.75 11.28 4.15
C LYS A 363 -21.11 10.60 4.38
N ILE A 364 -21.81 10.93 5.48
CA ILE A 364 -23.17 10.46 5.78
C ILE A 364 -24.13 10.91 4.67
N ARG A 365 -24.06 12.19 4.26
CA ARG A 365 -24.90 12.73 3.19
C ARG A 365 -24.60 12.10 1.83
N ALA A 366 -23.33 11.76 1.55
CA ALA A 366 -22.96 11.03 0.34
C ALA A 366 -23.55 9.60 0.32
N ALA A 367 -23.54 8.91 1.47
CA ALA A 367 -24.18 7.60 1.62
C ALA A 367 -25.70 7.70 1.45
N GLN A 368 -26.34 8.72 2.02
CA GLN A 368 -27.76 9.00 1.83
C GLN A 368 -28.11 9.20 0.35
N TYR A 369 -27.35 10.06 -0.34
CA TYR A 369 -27.57 10.30 -1.77
C TYR A 369 -27.45 9.00 -2.58
N ALA A 370 -26.42 8.21 -2.33
CA ALA A 370 -26.22 6.93 -3.01
C ALA A 370 -27.42 6.00 -2.81
N ARG A 371 -27.90 5.85 -1.57
CA ARG A 371 -29.05 5.01 -1.23
C ARG A 371 -30.34 5.48 -1.93
N GLU A 372 -30.64 6.78 -1.84
CA GLU A 372 -31.90 7.35 -2.36
C GLU A 372 -31.93 7.37 -3.89
N HIS A 373 -30.79 7.65 -4.56
CA HIS A 373 -30.70 7.76 -6.03
C HIS A 373 -30.23 6.47 -6.70
N LYS A 374 -30.09 5.38 -5.93
CA LYS A 374 -29.66 4.08 -6.44
C LYS A 374 -28.28 4.10 -7.16
N VAL A 375 -27.38 5.01 -6.75
CA VAL A 375 -26.03 5.10 -7.25
C VAL A 375 -25.16 4.05 -6.53
N PRO A 376 -24.39 3.21 -7.23
CA PRO A 376 -23.49 2.24 -6.62
C PRO A 376 -22.62 2.86 -5.53
N TYR A 377 -22.61 2.23 -4.34
CA TYR A 377 -21.89 2.69 -3.15
C TYR A 377 -20.95 1.64 -2.59
N LEU A 378 -19.71 2.00 -2.30
CA LEU A 378 -18.76 1.20 -1.54
C LEU A 378 -18.24 2.01 -0.34
N GLY A 379 -18.57 1.58 0.87
CA GLY A 379 -18.06 2.16 2.12
C GLY A 379 -16.96 1.29 2.72
N ILE A 380 -15.76 1.84 2.91
CA ILE A 380 -14.61 1.12 3.47
C ILE A 380 -14.33 1.63 4.88
N CYS A 381 -14.26 0.73 5.88
CA CYS A 381 -13.94 1.03 7.27
C CYS A 381 -14.85 2.15 7.84
N LEU A 382 -14.36 3.37 8.03
CA LEU A 382 -15.18 4.52 8.40
C LEU A 382 -16.35 4.73 7.41
N GLY A 383 -16.17 4.43 6.12
CA GLY A 383 -17.23 4.54 5.12
C GLY A 383 -18.42 3.61 5.39
N MET A 384 -18.19 2.39 5.85
CA MET A 384 -19.24 1.49 6.35
C MET A 384 -19.94 2.09 7.56
N GLN A 385 -19.17 2.60 8.53
CA GLN A 385 -19.73 3.20 9.75
C GLN A 385 -20.62 4.41 9.44
N MET A 386 -20.23 5.24 8.47
CA MET A 386 -21.04 6.38 8.02
C MET A 386 -22.34 5.93 7.36
N ALA A 387 -22.32 4.84 6.59
CA ALA A 387 -23.52 4.25 6.01
C ALA A 387 -24.47 3.68 7.08
N VAL A 388 -23.93 3.06 8.12
CA VAL A 388 -24.75 2.59 9.28
C VAL A 388 -25.35 3.74 10.05
N ILE A 389 -24.59 4.82 10.31
CA ILE A 389 -25.11 6.01 10.98
C ILE A 389 -26.19 6.68 10.12
N GLU A 390 -26.02 6.73 8.81
CA GLU A 390 -27.04 7.23 7.87
C GLU A 390 -28.34 6.42 7.99
N ALA A 391 -28.24 5.10 7.89
CA ALA A 391 -29.40 4.20 8.01
C ALA A 391 -30.09 4.35 9.38
N ALA A 392 -29.33 4.42 10.46
CA ALA A 392 -29.84 4.61 11.81
C ALA A 392 -30.62 5.93 11.94
N ARG A 393 -30.08 7.04 11.44
CA ARG A 393 -30.71 8.37 11.55
C ARG A 393 -31.93 8.53 10.65
N ASN A 394 -31.79 8.18 9.37
CA ASN A 394 -32.73 8.56 8.33
C ASN A 394 -33.77 7.47 8.02
N VAL A 395 -33.49 6.20 8.38
CA VAL A 395 -34.40 5.09 8.10
C VAL A 395 -34.92 4.44 9.38
N ALA A 396 -34.02 4.11 10.33
CA ALA A 396 -34.42 3.46 11.59
C ALA A 396 -34.91 4.43 12.69
N GLY A 397 -34.88 5.75 12.44
CA GLY A 397 -35.45 6.78 13.33
C GLY A 397 -34.59 7.17 14.55
N LEU A 398 -33.34 6.69 14.62
CA LEU A 398 -32.36 7.02 15.69
C LEU A 398 -31.68 8.36 15.39
N LYS A 399 -32.39 9.47 15.53
CA LYS A 399 -31.97 10.80 15.09
C LYS A 399 -30.64 11.29 15.65
N THR A 400 -30.23 10.79 16.80
CA THR A 400 -28.97 11.12 17.49
C THR A 400 -27.89 10.07 17.33
N ALA A 401 -28.07 9.08 16.43
CA ALA A 401 -27.08 8.05 16.18
C ALA A 401 -25.74 8.65 15.73
N GLY A 402 -24.63 8.09 16.23
CA GLY A 402 -23.28 8.56 15.92
C GLY A 402 -22.21 7.60 16.40
N SER A 403 -20.96 8.08 16.46
CA SER A 403 -19.82 7.31 16.90
C SER A 403 -19.26 7.83 18.23
N GLU A 404 -18.86 6.92 19.13
CA GLU A 404 -18.07 7.27 20.33
C GLU A 404 -16.75 7.98 19.97
N GLU A 405 -16.19 7.75 18.78
CA GLU A 405 -15.01 8.45 18.31
C GLU A 405 -15.17 9.97 18.35
N PHE A 406 -16.32 10.46 17.88
CA PHE A 406 -16.63 11.89 17.81
C PHE A 406 -16.92 12.48 19.18
N ASP A 407 -17.49 11.70 20.09
CA ASP A 407 -17.67 12.09 21.48
C ASP A 407 -16.33 12.16 22.22
N HIS A 408 -15.42 11.20 22.01
CA HIS A 408 -14.09 11.21 22.60
C HIS A 408 -13.26 12.39 22.10
N GLU A 409 -13.31 12.71 20.82
CA GLU A 409 -12.59 13.84 20.22
C GLU A 409 -13.09 15.19 20.74
N SER A 410 -14.41 15.33 20.89
CA SER A 410 -15.02 16.56 21.39
C SER A 410 -14.99 16.70 22.92
N GLY A 411 -14.76 15.60 23.65
CA GLY A 411 -14.86 15.54 25.11
C GLY A 411 -16.29 15.70 25.66
N LYS A 412 -17.32 15.55 24.81
CA LYS A 412 -18.74 15.67 25.19
C LYS A 412 -19.54 14.51 24.63
N LYS A 413 -20.43 13.93 25.45
CA LYS A 413 -21.38 12.93 24.97
C LYS A 413 -22.51 13.64 24.21
N ARG A 414 -22.56 13.47 22.90
CA ARG A 414 -23.52 14.09 21.97
C ARG A 414 -24.38 13.08 21.25
N PHE A 415 -23.89 11.85 21.09
CA PHE A 415 -24.48 10.86 20.22
C PHE A 415 -24.98 9.63 20.98
N GLU A 416 -25.97 8.98 20.42
CA GLU A 416 -26.31 7.59 20.71
C GLU A 416 -25.32 6.70 19.93
N PRO A 417 -24.43 5.94 20.60
CA PRO A 417 -23.30 5.31 19.94
C PRO A 417 -23.71 4.04 19.21
N VAL A 418 -24.09 4.15 17.94
CA VAL A 418 -24.26 2.99 17.05
C VAL A 418 -22.93 2.47 16.53
N VAL A 419 -21.85 3.24 16.74
CA VAL A 419 -20.45 2.87 16.52
C VAL A 419 -19.70 3.13 17.82
N TYR A 420 -19.05 2.12 18.37
CA TYR A 420 -18.43 2.19 19.70
C TYR A 420 -16.95 1.80 19.68
N HIS A 421 -16.22 2.17 20.72
CA HIS A 421 -14.82 1.81 20.88
C HIS A 421 -14.68 0.33 21.20
N LEU A 422 -13.95 -0.41 20.35
CA LEU A 422 -13.71 -1.83 20.53
C LEU A 422 -12.78 -2.07 21.74
N LYS A 423 -13.31 -2.73 22.78
CA LYS A 423 -12.58 -2.99 24.04
C LYS A 423 -11.91 -4.36 24.06
N GLU A 424 -12.46 -5.32 23.32
CA GLU A 424 -11.96 -6.69 23.27
C GLU A 424 -12.30 -7.36 21.93
N TRP A 425 -11.39 -8.18 21.43
CA TRP A 425 -11.62 -9.02 20.23
C TRP A 425 -10.78 -10.30 20.30
N VAL A 426 -11.06 -11.25 19.41
CA VAL A 426 -10.30 -12.49 19.29
C VAL A 426 -9.31 -12.37 18.14
N GLN A 427 -8.04 -12.65 18.36
CA GLN A 427 -6.99 -12.73 17.36
C GLN A 427 -6.35 -14.13 17.39
N GLY A 428 -6.65 -14.94 16.38
CA GLY A 428 -6.34 -16.37 16.41
C GLY A 428 -7.02 -17.05 17.60
N ASN A 429 -6.24 -17.66 18.50
CA ASN A 429 -6.74 -18.30 19.72
C ASN A 429 -6.62 -17.42 20.97
N HIS A 430 -6.29 -16.14 20.83
CA HIS A 430 -6.05 -15.24 21.96
C HIS A 430 -7.11 -14.14 22.03
N LYS A 431 -7.62 -13.87 23.23
CA LYS A 431 -8.46 -12.71 23.51
C LYS A 431 -7.55 -11.51 23.77
N VAL A 432 -7.75 -10.45 22.99
CA VAL A 432 -7.06 -9.16 23.17
C VAL A 432 -8.01 -8.22 23.90
N GLU A 433 -7.55 -7.62 24.98
CA GLU A 433 -8.31 -6.63 25.77
C GLU A 433 -7.60 -5.28 25.76
N ARG A 434 -8.39 -4.20 25.83
CA ARG A 434 -7.90 -2.82 25.80
C ARG A 434 -8.47 -1.98 26.90
N LYS A 435 -7.65 -0.98 27.30
CA LYS A 435 -8.05 0.07 28.24
C LYS A 435 -7.98 1.45 27.57
N VAL A 436 -8.87 2.34 27.99
CA VAL A 436 -8.80 3.75 27.61
C VAL A 436 -7.50 4.33 28.18
N GLY A 437 -6.63 4.83 27.30
CA GLY A 437 -5.32 5.38 27.67
C GLY A 437 -4.12 4.53 27.23
N ASP A 438 -4.32 3.38 26.60
CA ASP A 438 -3.25 2.61 25.98
C ASP A 438 -2.61 3.39 24.81
N ASP A 439 -1.36 3.03 24.48
CA ASP A 439 -0.60 3.64 23.38
C ASP A 439 -1.39 3.65 22.07
N LYS A 440 -1.21 4.71 21.26
CA LYS A 440 -1.91 4.82 19.97
C LYS A 440 -1.32 3.92 18.88
N GLY A 441 -0.03 3.60 18.93
CA GLY A 441 0.64 2.72 17.97
C GLY A 441 0.40 1.24 18.28
N GLY A 442 0.20 0.41 17.25
CA GLY A 442 0.08 -1.05 17.35
C GLY A 442 -1.10 -1.57 18.18
N THR A 443 -2.08 -0.73 18.44
CA THR A 443 -3.18 -1.00 19.37
C THR A 443 -4.56 -1.09 18.72
N MET A 444 -4.65 -1.17 17.39
CA MET A 444 -5.87 -1.37 16.62
C MET A 444 -6.12 -2.86 16.35
N ARG A 445 -7.30 -3.20 15.86
CA ARG A 445 -7.52 -4.48 15.17
C ARG A 445 -6.77 -4.41 13.85
N LEU A 446 -5.63 -5.11 13.77
CA LEU A 446 -4.66 -5.02 12.68
C LEU A 446 -4.40 -6.37 12.04
N GLY A 447 -4.34 -6.42 10.72
CA GLY A 447 -4.03 -7.61 9.95
C GLY A 447 -5.26 -8.36 9.46
N ALA A 448 -5.05 -9.57 8.96
CA ALA A 448 -6.11 -10.39 8.40
C ALA A 448 -6.95 -11.06 9.50
N TYR A 449 -8.27 -11.01 9.32
CA TYR A 449 -9.26 -11.68 10.16
C TYR A 449 -10.29 -12.36 9.29
N ASP A 450 -10.71 -13.53 9.75
CA ASP A 450 -11.76 -14.31 9.09
C ASP A 450 -13.13 -13.66 9.28
N ALA A 451 -13.98 -13.76 8.24
CA ALA A 451 -15.38 -13.41 8.30
C ALA A 451 -16.24 -14.46 7.60
N THR A 452 -17.47 -14.62 8.09
CA THR A 452 -18.49 -15.50 7.52
C THR A 452 -19.56 -14.66 6.84
N LEU A 453 -19.83 -14.96 5.58
CA LEU A 453 -20.84 -14.27 4.76
C LEU A 453 -22.17 -15.02 4.80
N THR A 454 -23.26 -14.27 4.77
CA THR A 454 -24.61 -14.82 4.67
C THR A 454 -24.80 -15.42 3.28
N GLU A 455 -25.20 -16.70 3.21
CA GLU A 455 -25.48 -17.38 1.94
C GLU A 455 -26.61 -16.67 1.19
N GLY A 456 -26.43 -16.46 -0.13
CA GLY A 456 -27.39 -15.76 -0.98
C GLY A 456 -27.34 -14.22 -0.85
N SER A 457 -26.44 -13.67 -0.03
CA SER A 457 -26.18 -12.23 -0.02
C SER A 457 -25.42 -11.80 -1.26
N LYS A 458 -25.55 -10.53 -1.66
CA LYS A 458 -24.81 -9.97 -2.81
C LYS A 458 -23.30 -10.08 -2.62
N VAL A 459 -22.83 -9.85 -1.40
CA VAL A 459 -21.40 -9.97 -1.09
C VAL A 459 -20.91 -11.41 -1.23
N ALA A 460 -21.68 -12.43 -0.80
CA ALA A 460 -21.32 -13.83 -0.99
C ALA A 460 -21.26 -14.22 -2.47
N GLU A 461 -22.18 -13.70 -3.30
CA GLU A 461 -22.15 -13.87 -4.75
C GLU A 461 -20.90 -13.26 -5.38
N VAL A 462 -20.51 -12.06 -4.94
CA VAL A 462 -19.32 -11.33 -5.43
C VAL A 462 -18.03 -12.04 -5.09
N TYR A 463 -17.91 -12.57 -3.86
CA TYR A 463 -16.72 -13.35 -3.47
C TYR A 463 -16.73 -14.79 -4.02
N GLY A 464 -17.90 -15.32 -4.34
CA GLY A 464 -18.07 -16.72 -4.75
C GLY A 464 -17.83 -17.73 -3.62
N THR A 465 -17.87 -17.28 -2.35
CA THR A 465 -17.66 -18.08 -1.14
C THR A 465 -18.35 -17.41 0.05
N THR A 466 -18.62 -18.20 1.10
CA THR A 466 -19.15 -17.71 2.38
C THR A 466 -18.09 -17.56 3.47
N ALA A 467 -16.82 -17.89 3.21
CA ALA A 467 -15.71 -17.71 4.14
C ALA A 467 -14.62 -16.87 3.46
N ILE A 468 -14.28 -15.77 4.10
CA ILE A 468 -13.26 -14.83 3.63
C ILE A 468 -12.29 -14.48 4.75
N ASP A 469 -11.11 -13.97 4.38
CA ASP A 469 -10.18 -13.33 5.29
C ASP A 469 -9.76 -11.98 4.73
N GLU A 470 -9.83 -10.92 5.56
CA GLU A 470 -9.58 -9.56 5.10
C GLU A 470 -8.77 -8.74 6.10
N ARG A 471 -8.01 -7.73 5.61
CA ARG A 471 -7.14 -6.89 6.43
C ARG A 471 -7.91 -5.77 7.10
N HIS A 472 -7.68 -5.60 8.40
CA HIS A 472 -8.29 -4.59 9.24
C HIS A 472 -7.28 -3.56 9.72
N ARG A 473 -7.77 -2.32 9.94
CA ARG A 473 -7.02 -1.22 10.57
C ARG A 473 -8.00 -0.24 11.20
N HIS A 474 -8.56 -0.58 12.37
CA HIS A 474 -9.55 0.28 13.04
C HIS A 474 -9.63 0.06 14.54
N ARG A 475 -10.25 1.02 15.27
CA ARG A 475 -10.49 1.01 16.71
C ARG A 475 -11.96 0.97 17.07
N TYR A 476 -12.82 1.36 16.15
CA TYR A 476 -14.25 1.48 16.35
C TYR A 476 -14.99 0.47 15.49
N GLU A 477 -16.09 -0.03 16.02
CA GLU A 477 -16.93 -1.06 15.41
C GLU A 477 -18.40 -0.65 15.45
N VAL A 478 -19.18 -1.15 14.52
CA VAL A 478 -20.65 -1.07 14.58
C VAL A 478 -21.15 -1.91 15.75
N ASP A 479 -22.06 -1.35 16.56
CA ASP A 479 -22.64 -2.06 17.70
C ASP A 479 -23.71 -3.04 17.24
N ILE A 480 -23.45 -4.33 17.46
CA ILE A 480 -24.37 -5.43 17.12
C ILE A 480 -25.76 -5.31 17.82
N ALA A 481 -25.84 -4.56 18.92
CA ALA A 481 -27.10 -4.36 19.63
C ALA A 481 -28.15 -3.63 18.78
N TYR A 482 -27.75 -2.88 17.77
CA TYR A 482 -28.67 -2.18 16.85
C TYR A 482 -29.03 -3.00 15.61
N ARG A 483 -28.53 -4.24 15.49
CA ARG A 483 -28.73 -5.09 14.30
C ARG A 483 -30.21 -5.27 13.97
N GLU A 484 -31.01 -5.70 14.93
CA GLU A 484 -32.44 -5.99 14.71
C GLU A 484 -33.18 -4.76 14.17
N GLN A 485 -32.96 -3.58 14.79
CA GLN A 485 -33.58 -2.33 14.37
C GLN A 485 -33.14 -1.86 12.98
N LEU A 486 -31.87 -2.09 12.62
CA LEU A 486 -31.34 -1.73 11.29
C LEU A 486 -31.82 -2.72 10.22
N GLU A 487 -31.93 -4.02 10.55
CA GLU A 487 -32.49 -5.02 9.65
C GLU A 487 -33.99 -4.81 9.39
N GLU A 488 -34.77 -4.43 10.41
CA GLU A 488 -36.17 -3.99 10.24
C GLU A 488 -36.28 -2.74 9.33
N ALA A 489 -35.27 -1.87 9.34
CA ALA A 489 -35.20 -0.72 8.46
C ALA A 489 -34.74 -1.06 7.04
N GLY A 490 -34.34 -2.32 6.77
CA GLY A 490 -33.97 -2.85 5.44
C GLY A 490 -32.48 -2.98 5.17
N MET A 491 -31.59 -2.60 6.09
CA MET A 491 -30.15 -2.84 5.98
C MET A 491 -29.84 -4.25 6.49
N THR A 492 -29.06 -5.03 5.75
CA THR A 492 -28.69 -6.41 6.13
C THR A 492 -27.25 -6.48 6.59
N PHE A 493 -26.99 -7.20 7.68
CA PHE A 493 -25.65 -7.56 8.14
C PHE A 493 -25.22 -8.86 7.46
N SER A 494 -24.63 -8.74 6.30
CA SER A 494 -24.30 -9.85 5.40
C SER A 494 -22.94 -10.50 5.65
N GLY A 495 -22.10 -9.91 6.49
CA GLY A 495 -20.83 -10.48 6.93
C GLY A 495 -20.59 -10.24 8.41
N MET A 496 -20.16 -11.30 9.11
CA MET A 496 -19.90 -11.29 10.55
C MET A 496 -18.57 -11.95 10.88
N SER A 497 -17.94 -11.55 12.01
CA SER A 497 -16.85 -12.34 12.58
C SER A 497 -17.31 -13.79 12.84
N PRO A 498 -16.42 -14.80 12.86
CA PRO A 498 -16.81 -16.19 13.02
C PRO A 498 -17.58 -16.49 14.30
N ASP A 499 -17.39 -15.70 15.35
CA ASP A 499 -18.13 -15.79 16.61
C ASP A 499 -19.49 -15.04 16.59
N GLY A 500 -19.80 -14.39 15.47
CA GLY A 500 -21.06 -13.67 15.24
C GLY A 500 -21.22 -12.36 16.03
N LYS A 501 -20.13 -11.81 16.60
CA LYS A 501 -20.22 -10.63 17.47
C LYS A 501 -19.89 -9.31 16.78
N LEU A 502 -18.99 -9.34 15.80
CA LEU A 502 -18.53 -8.14 15.12
C LEU A 502 -19.11 -8.08 13.70
N PRO A 503 -19.86 -7.01 13.38
CA PRO A 503 -20.33 -6.76 12.03
C PRO A 503 -19.16 -6.41 11.09
N GLU A 504 -18.97 -7.20 10.05
CA GLU A 504 -17.91 -7.03 9.07
C GLU A 504 -18.40 -6.38 7.78
N ILE A 505 -19.65 -6.69 7.39
CA ILE A 505 -20.24 -6.21 6.14
C ILE A 505 -21.72 -5.88 6.33
N VAL A 506 -22.13 -4.74 5.77
CA VAL A 506 -23.54 -4.35 5.65
C VAL A 506 -23.89 -4.12 4.19
N GLU A 507 -25.15 -4.41 3.81
CA GLU A 507 -25.66 -4.14 2.46
C GLU A 507 -27.15 -3.76 2.47
N TRP A 508 -27.57 -3.04 1.41
CA TRP A 508 -28.97 -2.82 1.09
C TRP A 508 -29.38 -3.81 -0.01
N PRO A 509 -30.13 -4.89 0.29
CA PRO A 509 -30.48 -5.93 -0.69
C PRO A 509 -31.22 -5.38 -1.93
N ASP A 510 -32.14 -4.43 -1.72
CA ASP A 510 -32.95 -3.81 -2.78
C ASP A 510 -32.22 -2.72 -3.58
N HIS A 511 -30.94 -2.49 -3.30
CA HIS A 511 -30.11 -1.55 -4.03
C HIS A 511 -29.29 -2.26 -5.11
N PRO A 512 -29.09 -1.67 -6.31
CA PRO A 512 -28.25 -2.28 -7.36
C PRO A 512 -26.87 -2.71 -6.87
N TRP A 513 -26.20 -1.82 -6.09
CA TRP A 513 -24.96 -2.10 -5.40
C TRP A 513 -24.80 -1.14 -4.22
N PHE A 514 -24.95 -1.61 -3.00
CA PHE A 514 -24.66 -0.81 -1.81
C PHE A 514 -24.05 -1.73 -0.75
N ILE A 515 -22.74 -1.66 -0.61
CA ILE A 515 -21.96 -2.51 0.31
C ILE A 515 -21.05 -1.63 1.16
N GLY A 516 -21.10 -1.85 2.47
CA GLY A 516 -20.15 -1.29 3.43
C GLY A 516 -19.35 -2.40 4.08
N VAL A 517 -18.02 -2.25 4.18
CA VAL A 517 -17.12 -3.24 4.79
C VAL A 517 -16.26 -2.60 5.86
N GLN A 518 -16.04 -3.30 7.00
CA GLN A 518 -15.22 -2.80 8.10
C GLN A 518 -13.72 -2.92 7.83
N PHE A 519 -13.33 -3.88 7.02
CA PHE A 519 -11.98 -4.15 6.58
C PHE A 519 -11.54 -3.30 5.38
N HIS A 520 -10.29 -3.48 4.94
CA HIS A 520 -9.64 -2.74 3.86
C HIS A 520 -9.36 -3.64 2.65
N PRO A 521 -10.34 -3.87 1.74
CA PRO A 521 -10.18 -4.76 0.59
C PRO A 521 -9.15 -4.23 -0.43
N GLU A 522 -8.91 -2.91 -0.44
CA GLU A 522 -7.92 -2.26 -1.32
C GLU A 522 -6.50 -2.80 -1.09
N LEU A 523 -6.19 -3.24 0.14
CA LEU A 523 -4.85 -3.73 0.50
C LEU A 523 -4.53 -5.10 -0.11
N LYS A 524 -5.54 -5.87 -0.53
CA LYS A 524 -5.36 -7.21 -1.14
C LYS A 524 -5.52 -7.22 -2.67
N SER A 525 -5.92 -6.11 -3.29
CA SER A 525 -6.15 -6.04 -4.73
C SER A 525 -4.84 -6.04 -5.54
N LYS A 526 -4.80 -6.78 -6.64
CA LYS A 526 -3.63 -6.93 -7.53
C LYS A 526 -4.07 -6.80 -8.99
N PRO A 527 -3.20 -6.32 -9.93
CA PRO A 527 -3.59 -6.11 -11.32
C PRO A 527 -4.01 -7.40 -12.04
N PHE A 528 -3.39 -8.53 -11.69
CA PHE A 528 -3.68 -9.86 -12.26
C PHE A 528 -4.68 -10.68 -11.43
N LYS A 529 -5.06 -10.19 -10.24
CA LYS A 529 -6.09 -10.74 -9.36
C LYS A 529 -6.81 -9.58 -8.66
N PRO A 530 -7.66 -8.83 -9.37
CA PRO A 530 -8.45 -7.75 -8.78
C PRO A 530 -9.28 -8.26 -7.61
N HIS A 531 -9.43 -7.43 -6.58
CA HIS A 531 -10.24 -7.80 -5.43
C HIS A 531 -11.72 -7.86 -5.85
N PRO A 532 -12.50 -8.92 -5.46
CA PRO A 532 -13.87 -9.12 -5.91
C PRO A 532 -14.80 -7.92 -5.69
N LEU A 533 -14.67 -7.23 -4.55
CA LEU A 533 -15.49 -6.03 -4.27
C LEU A 533 -15.21 -4.88 -5.25
N PHE A 534 -13.96 -4.65 -5.63
CA PHE A 534 -13.63 -3.60 -6.61
C PHE A 534 -14.03 -4.00 -8.03
N GLU A 535 -13.89 -5.27 -8.39
CA GLU A 535 -14.38 -5.77 -9.66
C GLU A 535 -15.90 -5.60 -9.78
N GLY A 536 -16.67 -6.05 -8.78
CA GLY A 536 -18.12 -5.92 -8.74
C GLY A 536 -18.60 -4.47 -8.66
N PHE A 537 -17.93 -3.62 -7.87
CA PHE A 537 -18.25 -2.20 -7.76
C PHE A 537 -18.08 -1.46 -9.08
N VAL A 538 -16.97 -1.69 -9.79
CA VAL A 538 -16.72 -1.08 -11.11
C VAL A 538 -17.68 -1.65 -12.16
N LYS A 539 -18.06 -2.95 -12.05
CA LYS A 539 -19.11 -3.52 -12.90
C LYS A 539 -20.45 -2.80 -12.70
N ALA A 540 -20.85 -2.57 -11.45
CA ALA A 540 -22.06 -1.82 -11.14
C ALA A 540 -21.99 -0.37 -11.65
N ALA A 541 -20.84 0.28 -11.55
CA ALA A 541 -20.61 1.61 -12.13
C ALA A 541 -20.74 1.60 -13.68
N LYS A 542 -20.23 0.55 -14.34
CA LYS A 542 -20.37 0.36 -15.81
C LYS A 542 -21.83 0.16 -16.20
N ASP A 543 -22.59 -0.61 -15.42
CA ASP A 543 -24.00 -0.83 -15.68
C ASP A 543 -24.80 0.48 -15.47
N MET A 544 -24.49 1.25 -14.41
CA MET A 544 -25.09 2.57 -14.17
C MET A 544 -24.79 3.55 -15.31
N SER A 545 -23.56 3.56 -15.84
CA SER A 545 -23.16 4.46 -16.96
C SER A 545 -23.93 4.24 -18.26
N ARG A 546 -24.59 3.10 -18.40
CA ARG A 546 -25.43 2.76 -19.57
C ARG A 546 -26.89 3.19 -19.39
N LEU A 547 -27.27 3.58 -18.19
CA LEU A 547 -28.62 4.04 -17.84
C LEU A 547 -28.73 5.56 -17.85
N VAL A 548 -27.60 6.27 -17.83
CA VAL A 548 -27.46 7.72 -17.88
C VAL A 548 -26.90 8.12 -19.25
#